data_62b867cef404d6de9816ce2608f0e562
#
_entry.id   62b867cef404d6de9816ce2608f0e562
#
_cell.length_a   1.000
_cell.length_b   1.000
_cell.length_c   1.000
_cell.angle_alpha   90.00
_cell.angle_beta   90.00
_cell.angle_gamma   90.00
#
_symmetry.space_group_name_H-M   'P 1'
#
loop_
_entity.id
_entity.type
_entity.pdbx_description
1 polymer ?
#
loop_
_entity_poly.entity_id
_entity_poly.type
_entity_poly.pdbx_seq_one_letter_code
_entity_poly.pdbx_strand_id
1 'polypeptide(L)'
;MSHLKTAVLQPKISHAPPFSLEVPGAPQVDGETIPRRNPHAVNKLIDRPNEEIATVLDIVLTSAKKFGNAKALGSRKLLKTHQETKKVKKIIDGKEQEVDKQWTYFELSPYEFMSFNEYQTLMSQIGAGFRKLGLVKDDRVHIFAATSAHWLATAHGAGSQSMPIVTAYDTLGEEGLKHSLVATRAKAIFLDPHLLPTLISPLKEAKDIKHIIWNSQNDVKQDNIDKLLKAHPHLSIHSFEELRKLGEENPVDFVPPGPEDLCCIMYTSGSTGPPKGVPIKHKAVVAAGTSSASSPLFSNNKY
;
A
#
# COMPACT_ATOMS: atom_id res chain seq x y z
N MET A 1 -10.70 22.64 -16.88
CA MET A 1 -10.62 21.54 -15.87
C MET A 1 -12.03 20.98 -15.68
N SER A 2 -12.30 19.75 -16.09
CA SER A 2 -13.60 19.13 -15.82
C SER A 2 -13.69 18.88 -14.31
N HIS A 3 -14.71 19.41 -13.67
CA HIS A 3 -14.97 19.14 -12.27
C HIS A 3 -15.40 17.68 -12.12
N LEU A 4 -14.49 16.80 -11.66
CA LEU A 4 -14.82 15.41 -11.33
C LEU A 4 -15.88 15.38 -10.23
N LYS A 5 -16.94 14.60 -10.43
CA LYS A 5 -17.95 14.36 -9.40
C LYS A 5 -17.36 13.49 -8.30
N THR A 6 -17.79 13.70 -7.06
CA THR A 6 -17.41 12.85 -5.94
C THR A 6 -18.37 11.65 -5.87
N ALA A 7 -17.83 10.44 -5.79
CA ALA A 7 -18.65 9.27 -5.47
C ALA A 7 -19.05 9.36 -3.99
N VAL A 8 -20.34 9.50 -3.73
CA VAL A 8 -20.86 9.62 -2.36
C VAL A 8 -21.24 8.22 -1.86
N LEU A 9 -20.46 7.69 -0.94
CA LEU A 9 -20.82 6.51 -0.15
C LEU A 9 -21.59 7.01 1.08
N GLN A 10 -22.90 6.81 1.13
CA GLN A 10 -23.68 7.10 2.34
C GLN A 10 -23.66 5.87 3.25
N PRO A 11 -23.01 5.92 4.42
CA PRO A 11 -23.06 4.82 5.36
C PRO A 11 -24.46 4.71 5.99
N LYS A 12 -25.07 3.52 5.91
CA LYS A 12 -26.24 3.18 6.73
C LYS A 12 -25.76 2.46 7.97
N ILE A 13 -25.77 3.15 9.10
CA ILE A 13 -25.47 2.55 10.39
C ILE A 13 -26.76 1.89 10.90
N SER A 14 -26.79 0.56 11.03
CA SER A 14 -27.86 -0.12 11.77
C SER A 14 -27.49 -0.08 13.26
N HIS A 15 -28.33 0.59 14.05
CA HIS A 15 -28.20 0.61 15.49
C HIS A 15 -29.17 -0.40 16.18
N ALA A 16 -29.82 -1.25 15.40
CA ALA A 16 -30.79 -2.20 15.92
C ALA A 16 -30.13 -3.54 16.27
N PRO A 17 -30.36 -4.09 17.48
CA PRO A 17 -29.94 -5.44 17.84
C PRO A 17 -30.69 -6.48 17.00
N PRO A 18 -30.18 -7.74 16.89
CA PRO A 18 -28.98 -8.22 17.55
C PRO A 18 -27.70 -7.85 16.79
N PHE A 19 -26.65 -7.45 17.53
CA PHE A 19 -25.34 -7.10 16.92
C PHE A 19 -24.47 -8.33 16.66
N SER A 20 -24.71 -9.44 17.35
CA SER A 20 -24.08 -10.73 17.14
C SER A 20 -25.01 -11.87 17.53
N LEU A 21 -24.84 -13.04 16.90
CA LEU A 21 -25.54 -14.28 17.22
C LEU A 21 -24.52 -15.38 17.53
N GLU A 22 -24.91 -16.34 18.37
CA GLU A 22 -24.11 -17.55 18.61
C GLU A 22 -24.04 -18.39 17.33
N VAL A 23 -22.89 -19.00 17.09
CA VAL A 23 -22.69 -19.85 15.91
C VAL A 23 -23.44 -21.15 16.13
N PRO A 24 -24.43 -21.52 15.29
CA PRO A 24 -25.18 -22.75 15.44
C PRO A 24 -24.28 -23.99 15.42
N GLY A 25 -24.46 -24.89 16.38
CA GLY A 25 -23.71 -26.13 16.45
C GLY A 25 -22.24 -25.98 16.91
N ALA A 26 -21.82 -24.79 17.33
CA ALA A 26 -20.50 -24.63 17.94
C ALA A 26 -20.43 -25.41 19.27
N PRO A 27 -19.36 -26.14 19.53
CA PRO A 27 -19.19 -26.87 20.77
C PRO A 27 -19.06 -25.90 21.96
N GLN A 28 -19.69 -26.23 23.08
CA GLN A 28 -19.43 -25.54 24.33
C GLN A 28 -18.09 -26.05 24.89
N VAL A 29 -17.16 -25.14 25.17
CA VAL A 29 -15.88 -25.43 25.81
C VAL A 29 -15.94 -24.84 27.20
N ASP A 30 -15.49 -25.65 28.22
CA ASP A 30 -15.48 -25.19 29.59
C ASP A 30 -14.56 -23.97 29.79
N GLY A 31 -15.09 -22.95 30.46
CA GLY A 31 -14.37 -21.67 30.63
C GLY A 31 -14.40 -20.73 29.43
N GLU A 32 -15.03 -21.09 28.31
CA GLU A 32 -15.17 -20.24 27.11
C GLU A 32 -16.62 -19.90 26.82
N THR A 33 -16.85 -18.76 26.18
CA THR A 33 -18.16 -18.42 25.63
C THR A 33 -18.34 -19.06 24.25
N ILE A 34 -19.59 -19.40 23.89
CA ILE A 34 -19.89 -19.87 22.53
C ILE A 34 -19.45 -18.80 21.52
N PRO A 35 -18.74 -19.18 20.42
CA PRO A 35 -18.34 -18.25 19.38
C PRO A 35 -19.52 -17.46 18.84
N ARG A 36 -19.37 -16.16 18.67
CA ARG A 36 -20.42 -15.26 18.18
C ARG A 36 -19.97 -14.62 16.84
N ARG A 37 -20.92 -14.46 15.93
CA ARG A 37 -20.68 -13.85 14.62
C ARG A 37 -21.72 -12.76 14.33
N ASN A 38 -21.40 -11.92 13.35
CA ASN A 38 -22.36 -11.00 12.78
C ASN A 38 -23.59 -11.76 12.29
N PRO A 39 -24.84 -11.28 12.51
CA PRO A 39 -26.07 -11.95 12.07
C PRO A 39 -26.09 -12.36 10.59
N HIS A 40 -25.47 -11.53 9.71
CA HIS A 40 -25.39 -11.84 8.28
C HIS A 40 -24.35 -12.93 7.94
N ALA A 41 -23.48 -13.29 8.88
CA ALA A 41 -22.41 -14.26 8.69
C ALA A 41 -22.50 -15.44 9.68
N VAL A 42 -23.63 -15.62 10.36
CA VAL A 42 -23.78 -16.62 11.43
C VAL A 42 -23.59 -18.05 10.93
N ASN A 43 -24.12 -18.38 9.76
CA ASN A 43 -24.05 -19.72 9.16
C ASN A 43 -22.78 -19.92 8.32
N LYS A 44 -22.28 -18.88 7.64
CA LYS A 44 -21.11 -18.92 6.78
C LYS A 44 -20.38 -17.60 6.85
N LEU A 45 -19.04 -17.64 6.96
CA LEU A 45 -18.21 -16.44 6.88
C LEU A 45 -18.34 -15.82 5.49
N ILE A 46 -18.45 -14.49 5.46
CA ILE A 46 -18.46 -13.72 4.22
C ILE A 46 -16.98 -13.43 3.88
N ASP A 47 -16.51 -13.99 2.78
CA ASP A 47 -15.12 -13.88 2.33
C ASP A 47 -14.94 -12.92 1.13
N ARG A 48 -16.06 -12.49 0.51
CA ARG A 48 -16.06 -11.55 -0.61
C ARG A 48 -17.41 -10.83 -0.71
N PRO A 49 -17.46 -9.61 -1.28
CA PRO A 49 -18.68 -8.81 -1.32
C PRO A 49 -19.71 -9.37 -2.33
N ASN A 50 -19.25 -10.03 -3.41
CA ASN A 50 -20.04 -10.69 -4.45
C ASN A 50 -19.14 -11.67 -5.23
N GLU A 51 -19.71 -12.39 -6.20
CA GLU A 51 -18.98 -13.38 -6.99
C GLU A 51 -17.95 -12.79 -7.97
N GLU A 52 -18.08 -11.51 -8.33
CA GLU A 52 -17.18 -10.83 -9.27
C GLU A 52 -15.87 -10.37 -8.63
N ILE A 53 -15.81 -10.25 -7.29
CA ILE A 53 -14.66 -9.71 -6.57
C ILE A 53 -14.02 -10.82 -5.74
N ALA A 54 -12.94 -11.39 -6.25
CA ALA A 54 -12.15 -12.42 -5.59
C ALA A 54 -10.69 -11.98 -5.29
N THR A 55 -10.22 -10.93 -5.97
CA THR A 55 -8.85 -10.41 -5.88
C THR A 55 -8.84 -8.90 -5.72
N VAL A 56 -7.68 -8.34 -5.36
CA VAL A 56 -7.49 -6.87 -5.29
C VAL A 56 -7.61 -6.24 -6.68
N LEU A 57 -7.20 -6.94 -7.74
CA LEU A 57 -7.36 -6.45 -9.11
C LEU A 57 -8.85 -6.27 -9.45
N ASP A 58 -9.70 -7.23 -9.09
CA ASP A 58 -11.15 -7.14 -9.33
C ASP A 58 -11.76 -5.92 -8.65
N ILE A 59 -11.29 -5.56 -7.44
CA ILE A 59 -11.74 -4.35 -6.74
C ILE A 59 -11.48 -3.10 -7.59
N VAL A 60 -10.26 -2.97 -8.14
CA VAL A 60 -9.89 -1.80 -8.96
C VAL A 60 -10.70 -1.74 -10.24
N LEU A 61 -10.80 -2.85 -10.97
CA LEU A 61 -11.51 -2.93 -12.24
C LEU A 61 -13.02 -2.69 -12.07
N THR A 62 -13.63 -3.31 -11.05
CA THR A 62 -15.04 -3.10 -10.75
C THR A 62 -15.32 -1.67 -10.31
N SER A 63 -14.43 -1.07 -9.53
CA SER A 63 -14.55 0.33 -9.11
C SER A 63 -14.48 1.28 -10.29
N ALA A 64 -13.54 1.08 -11.22
CA ALA A 64 -13.44 1.88 -12.43
C ALA A 64 -14.70 1.75 -13.31
N LYS A 65 -15.19 0.52 -13.51
CA LYS A 65 -16.44 0.26 -14.23
C LYS A 65 -17.65 0.94 -13.57
N LYS A 66 -17.71 0.93 -12.23
CA LYS A 66 -18.86 1.46 -11.47
C LYS A 66 -18.84 2.97 -11.33
N PHE A 67 -17.68 3.57 -11.06
CA PHE A 67 -17.58 4.98 -10.71
C PHE A 67 -16.99 5.85 -11.84
N GLY A 68 -16.30 5.26 -12.82
CA GLY A 68 -15.85 5.93 -14.03
C GLY A 68 -15.06 7.20 -13.77
N ASN A 69 -15.63 8.34 -14.12
CA ASN A 69 -15.01 9.65 -13.99
C ASN A 69 -15.27 10.34 -12.63
N ALA A 70 -15.79 9.62 -11.63
CA ALA A 70 -15.84 10.16 -10.28
C ALA A 70 -14.42 10.26 -9.66
N LYS A 71 -14.26 11.13 -8.65
CA LYS A 71 -13.00 11.29 -7.91
C LYS A 71 -12.61 9.99 -7.22
N ALA A 72 -11.43 9.47 -7.51
CA ALA A 72 -10.89 8.25 -6.91
C ALA A 72 -9.76 8.57 -5.94
N LEU A 73 -8.67 9.15 -6.42
CA LEU A 73 -7.44 9.36 -5.67
C LEU A 73 -7.07 10.83 -5.66
N GLY A 74 -6.93 11.38 -4.46
CA GLY A 74 -6.56 12.78 -4.26
C GLY A 74 -5.14 12.90 -3.73
N SER A 75 -4.36 13.83 -4.29
CA SER A 75 -3.01 14.16 -3.83
C SER A 75 -2.85 15.66 -3.61
N ARG A 76 -1.85 16.03 -2.82
CA ARG A 76 -1.46 17.42 -2.56
C ARG A 76 0.04 17.56 -2.75
N LYS A 77 0.47 18.69 -3.29
CA LYS A 77 1.90 19.02 -3.41
C LYS A 77 2.37 19.77 -2.17
N LEU A 78 3.56 19.46 -1.70
CA LEU A 78 4.23 20.26 -0.68
C LEU A 78 4.69 21.58 -1.33
N LEU A 79 4.13 22.70 -0.86
CA LEU A 79 4.48 24.04 -1.35
C LEU A 79 5.63 24.64 -0.54
N LYS A 80 5.57 24.48 0.79
CA LYS A 80 6.57 25.05 1.70
C LYS A 80 6.61 24.28 3.00
N THR A 81 7.79 24.24 3.59
CA THR A 81 8.01 23.75 4.95
C THR A 81 8.29 24.94 5.87
N HIS A 82 7.49 25.06 6.93
CA HIS A 82 7.67 26.06 7.97
C HIS A 82 8.26 25.41 9.21
N GLN A 83 9.22 26.07 9.86
CA GLN A 83 9.78 25.62 11.12
C GLN A 83 9.48 26.66 12.20
N GLU A 84 9.01 26.20 13.35
CA GLU A 84 8.72 27.02 14.50
C GLU A 84 9.30 26.38 15.76
N THR A 85 10.03 27.15 16.56
CA THR A 85 10.54 26.68 17.85
C THR A 85 9.59 27.09 18.94
N LYS A 86 9.06 26.12 19.70
CA LYS A 86 8.18 26.35 20.86
C LYS A 86 8.80 25.76 22.11
N LYS A 87 8.69 26.48 23.21
CA LYS A 87 9.06 25.95 24.51
C LYS A 87 8.01 24.92 24.96
N VAL A 88 8.47 23.74 25.33
CA VAL A 88 7.63 22.66 25.88
C VAL A 88 8.22 22.22 27.22
N LYS A 89 7.34 21.90 28.15
CA LYS A 89 7.75 21.36 29.44
C LYS A 89 8.05 19.87 29.30
N LYS A 90 9.22 19.46 29.76
CA LYS A 90 9.62 18.04 29.88
C LYS A 90 10.11 17.73 31.27
N ILE A 91 9.86 16.51 31.74
CA ILE A 91 10.48 16.00 32.98
C ILE A 91 11.84 15.43 32.62
N ILE A 92 12.90 16.08 33.10
CA ILE A 92 14.29 15.66 32.96
C ILE A 92 14.82 15.49 34.38
N ASP A 93 15.35 14.31 34.70
CA ASP A 93 15.86 13.97 36.03
C ASP A 93 14.87 14.26 37.18
N GLY A 94 13.56 13.98 36.93
CA GLY A 94 12.49 14.18 37.91
C GLY A 94 12.08 15.64 38.14
N LYS A 95 12.63 16.60 37.37
CA LYS A 95 12.28 18.03 37.44
C LYS A 95 11.66 18.49 36.14
N GLU A 96 10.64 19.33 36.23
CA GLU A 96 10.04 19.99 35.09
C GLU A 96 11.00 21.05 34.55
N GLN A 97 11.38 20.95 33.28
CA GLN A 97 12.23 21.92 32.59
C GLN A 97 11.60 22.34 31.29
N GLU A 98 11.73 23.60 30.94
CA GLU A 98 11.39 24.12 29.61
C GLU A 98 12.52 23.81 28.64
N VAL A 99 12.18 23.11 27.56
CA VAL A 99 13.11 22.79 26.47
C VAL A 99 12.54 23.30 25.15
N ASP A 100 13.42 23.77 24.28
CA ASP A 100 13.04 24.17 22.94
C ASP A 100 12.72 22.92 22.10
N LYS A 101 11.51 22.88 21.51
CA LYS A 101 11.10 21.85 20.59
C LYS A 101 10.82 22.49 19.24
N GLN A 102 11.51 22.00 18.22
CA GLN A 102 11.25 22.38 16.84
C GLN A 102 10.01 21.67 16.31
N TRP A 103 9.08 22.45 15.76
CA TRP A 103 7.88 21.96 15.07
C TRP A 103 8.00 22.26 13.59
N THR A 104 7.66 21.26 12.77
CA THR A 104 7.65 21.42 11.33
C THR A 104 6.20 21.38 10.85
N TYR A 105 5.79 22.39 10.10
CA TYR A 105 4.47 22.48 9.48
C TYR A 105 4.61 22.50 7.97
N PHE A 106 3.70 21.81 7.30
CA PHE A 106 3.69 21.71 5.85
C PHE A 106 2.56 22.54 5.26
N GLU A 107 2.91 23.45 4.38
CA GLU A 107 1.99 24.16 3.52
C GLU A 107 1.76 23.33 2.27
N LEU A 108 0.53 22.91 2.05
CA LEU A 108 0.17 21.98 0.99
C LEU A 108 -0.76 22.65 -0.02
N SER A 109 -0.66 22.29 -1.29
CA SER A 109 -1.59 22.73 -2.34
C SER A 109 -3.05 22.29 -2.03
N PRO A 110 -4.05 22.85 -2.70
CA PRO A 110 -5.36 22.20 -2.81
C PRO A 110 -5.25 20.77 -3.30
N TYR A 111 -6.27 19.94 -3.01
CA TYR A 111 -6.33 18.59 -3.56
C TYR A 111 -6.51 18.60 -5.09
N GLU A 112 -5.66 17.87 -5.78
CA GLU A 112 -5.84 17.46 -7.16
C GLU A 112 -6.33 16.01 -7.18
N PHE A 113 -7.37 15.70 -7.97
CA PHE A 113 -7.97 14.37 -7.98
C PHE A 113 -7.84 13.76 -9.37
N MET A 114 -7.47 12.49 -9.42
CA MET A 114 -7.71 11.64 -10.58
C MET A 114 -9.02 10.85 -10.41
N SER A 115 -9.65 10.51 -11.53
CA SER A 115 -10.84 9.67 -11.58
C SER A 115 -10.48 8.18 -11.42
N PHE A 116 -11.50 7.31 -11.23
CA PHE A 116 -11.29 5.87 -11.23
C PHE A 116 -10.75 5.35 -12.56
N ASN A 117 -11.20 5.91 -13.70
CA ASN A 117 -10.69 5.53 -15.01
C ASN A 117 -9.22 5.93 -15.19
N GLU A 118 -8.84 7.16 -14.82
CA GLU A 118 -7.44 7.60 -14.85
C GLU A 118 -6.57 6.76 -13.93
N TYR A 119 -7.08 6.39 -12.76
CA TYR A 119 -6.35 5.52 -11.84
C TYR A 119 -6.16 4.10 -12.40
N GLN A 120 -7.17 3.51 -13.04
CA GLN A 120 -7.04 2.22 -13.71
C GLN A 120 -5.99 2.28 -14.83
N THR A 121 -5.98 3.36 -15.62
CA THR A 121 -4.98 3.58 -16.67
C THR A 121 -3.57 3.66 -16.08
N LEU A 122 -3.39 4.44 -15.01
CA LEU A 122 -2.12 4.55 -14.29
C LEU A 122 -1.64 3.18 -13.77
N MET A 123 -2.53 2.43 -13.13
CA MET A 123 -2.24 1.06 -12.67
C MET A 123 -1.76 0.16 -13.81
N SER A 124 -2.46 0.19 -14.96
CA SER A 124 -2.09 -0.58 -16.15
C SER A 124 -0.71 -0.20 -16.68
N GLN A 125 -0.42 1.09 -16.78
CA GLN A 125 0.88 1.60 -17.23
C GLN A 125 2.02 1.18 -16.29
N ILE A 126 1.83 1.24 -14.97
CA ILE A 126 2.84 0.81 -14.00
C ILE A 126 3.09 -0.71 -14.10
N GLY A 127 2.03 -1.52 -14.23
CA GLY A 127 2.16 -2.96 -14.43
C GLY A 127 2.93 -3.30 -15.72
N ALA A 128 2.59 -2.65 -16.83
CA ALA A 128 3.28 -2.79 -18.11
C ALA A 128 4.75 -2.33 -18.04
N GLY A 129 5.02 -1.25 -17.29
CA GLY A 129 6.39 -0.77 -17.04
C GLY A 129 7.25 -1.85 -16.34
N PHE A 130 6.74 -2.49 -15.29
CA PHE A 130 7.43 -3.59 -14.63
C PHE A 130 7.66 -4.77 -15.58
N ARG A 131 6.69 -5.12 -16.42
CA ARG A 131 6.86 -6.17 -17.45
C ARG A 131 7.97 -5.81 -18.43
N LYS A 132 8.02 -4.55 -18.86
CA LYS A 132 9.08 -4.06 -19.77
C LYS A 132 10.46 -4.08 -19.14
N LEU A 133 10.56 -3.87 -17.82
CA LEU A 133 11.80 -4.06 -17.07
C LEU A 133 12.19 -5.55 -16.90
N GLY A 134 11.35 -6.47 -17.36
CA GLY A 134 11.63 -7.90 -17.34
C GLY A 134 11.11 -8.65 -16.11
N LEU A 135 10.32 -8.00 -15.24
CA LEU A 135 9.67 -8.71 -14.16
C LEU A 135 8.55 -9.60 -14.71
N VAL A 136 8.34 -10.73 -14.06
CA VAL A 136 7.32 -11.72 -14.43
C VAL A 136 6.41 -12.04 -13.25
N LYS A 137 5.35 -12.81 -13.50
CA LYS A 137 4.47 -13.33 -12.43
C LYS A 137 5.32 -13.91 -11.29
N ASP A 138 4.89 -13.68 -10.04
CA ASP A 138 5.54 -14.09 -8.78
C ASP A 138 6.86 -13.39 -8.43
N ASP A 139 7.41 -12.52 -9.30
CA ASP A 139 8.48 -11.61 -8.89
C ASP A 139 7.95 -10.61 -7.87
N ARG A 140 8.72 -10.33 -6.82
CA ARG A 140 8.31 -9.44 -5.73
C ARG A 140 8.78 -8.02 -6.01
N VAL A 141 7.86 -7.07 -5.80
CA VAL A 141 8.14 -5.64 -5.81
C VAL A 141 8.13 -5.13 -4.38
N HIS A 142 9.28 -4.70 -3.87
CA HIS A 142 9.38 -4.14 -2.53
C HIS A 142 8.94 -2.67 -2.53
N ILE A 143 8.18 -2.24 -1.52
CA ILE A 143 7.77 -0.85 -1.32
C ILE A 143 8.30 -0.37 0.02
N PHE A 144 9.21 0.61 -0.02
CA PHE A 144 9.85 1.23 1.13
C PHE A 144 9.67 2.76 1.05
N ALA A 145 8.44 3.20 1.23
CA ALA A 145 8.02 4.58 1.04
C ALA A 145 6.84 4.94 1.97
N ALA A 146 6.66 6.22 2.23
CA ALA A 146 5.47 6.73 2.88
C ALA A 146 4.22 6.51 2.02
N THR A 147 3.05 6.38 2.66
CA THR A 147 1.77 6.23 1.97
C THR A 147 1.51 7.41 1.04
N SER A 148 1.32 7.12 -0.25
CA SER A 148 1.10 8.11 -1.30
C SER A 148 0.28 7.53 -2.45
N ALA A 149 -0.15 8.39 -3.39
CA ALA A 149 -0.79 7.96 -4.62
C ALA A 149 0.11 7.00 -5.43
N HIS A 150 1.42 7.29 -5.52
CA HIS A 150 2.39 6.46 -6.22
C HIS A 150 2.64 5.13 -5.51
N TRP A 151 2.62 5.10 -4.16
CA TRP A 151 2.68 3.86 -3.38
C TRP A 151 1.56 2.91 -3.79
N LEU A 152 0.31 3.41 -3.82
CA LEU A 152 -0.86 2.61 -4.14
C LEU A 152 -0.87 2.18 -5.61
N ALA A 153 -0.49 3.08 -6.53
CA ALA A 153 -0.38 2.76 -7.95
C ALA A 153 0.71 1.71 -8.23
N THR A 154 1.84 1.76 -7.51
CA THR A 154 2.89 0.74 -7.58
C THR A 154 2.36 -0.62 -7.10
N ALA A 155 1.65 -0.66 -5.97
CA ALA A 155 1.09 -1.88 -5.41
C ALA A 155 0.06 -2.52 -6.36
N HIS A 156 -0.88 -1.74 -6.87
CA HIS A 156 -1.91 -2.24 -7.77
C HIS A 156 -1.36 -2.54 -9.17
N GLY A 157 -0.39 -1.74 -9.66
CA GLY A 157 0.30 -2.01 -10.92
C GLY A 157 1.06 -3.34 -10.90
N ALA A 158 1.83 -3.60 -9.85
CA ALA A 158 2.48 -4.90 -9.64
C ALA A 158 1.43 -6.03 -9.55
N GLY A 159 0.37 -5.84 -8.73
CA GLY A 159 -0.72 -6.79 -8.56
C GLY A 159 -1.48 -7.10 -9.86
N SER A 160 -1.59 -6.14 -10.79
CA SER A 160 -2.22 -6.34 -12.11
C SER A 160 -1.47 -7.34 -13.00
N GLN A 161 -0.22 -7.63 -12.65
CA GLN A 161 0.66 -8.58 -13.33
C GLN A 161 1.00 -9.78 -12.45
N SER A 162 0.21 -10.07 -11.42
CA SER A 162 0.46 -11.14 -10.45
C SER A 162 1.85 -11.07 -9.81
N MET A 163 2.35 -9.86 -9.55
CA MET A 163 3.59 -9.61 -8.82
C MET A 163 3.24 -9.20 -7.39
N PRO A 164 3.52 -10.04 -6.38
CA PRO A 164 3.25 -9.71 -4.99
C PRO A 164 4.10 -8.53 -4.53
N ILE A 165 3.52 -7.65 -3.72
CA ILE A 165 4.30 -6.59 -3.08
C ILE A 165 4.88 -7.05 -1.73
N VAL A 166 5.99 -6.44 -1.36
CA VAL A 166 6.59 -6.56 -0.03
C VAL A 166 6.58 -5.17 0.60
N THR A 167 6.03 -5.03 1.79
CA THR A 167 6.01 -3.73 2.46
C THR A 167 6.83 -3.77 3.74
N ALA A 168 7.68 -2.77 3.90
CA ALA A 168 8.41 -2.52 5.13
C ALA A 168 8.26 -1.05 5.51
N TYR A 169 8.20 -0.77 6.80
CA TYR A 169 8.16 0.61 7.28
C TYR A 169 9.51 1.29 7.03
N ASP A 170 9.48 2.56 6.66
CA ASP A 170 10.66 3.42 6.52
C ASP A 170 11.48 3.52 7.81
N THR A 171 10.82 3.36 8.96
CA THR A 171 11.44 3.33 10.29
C THR A 171 12.12 1.99 10.65
N LEU A 172 12.06 0.99 9.77
CA LEU A 172 12.63 -0.34 10.03
C LEU A 172 14.18 -0.32 10.10
N GLY A 173 14.78 0.76 9.59
CA GLY A 173 16.22 0.92 9.53
C GLY A 173 16.89 0.02 8.47
N GLU A 174 18.21 0.20 8.34
CA GLU A 174 19.00 -0.44 7.29
C GLU A 174 19.04 -1.97 7.41
N GLU A 175 19.20 -2.50 8.62
CA GLU A 175 19.26 -3.94 8.87
C GLU A 175 17.90 -4.63 8.61
N GLY A 176 16.81 -4.00 9.02
CA GLY A 176 15.47 -4.52 8.75
C GLY A 176 15.13 -4.48 7.26
N LEU A 177 15.52 -3.43 6.55
CA LEU A 177 15.37 -3.34 5.10
C LEU A 177 16.19 -4.44 4.41
N LYS A 178 17.46 -4.62 4.78
CA LYS A 178 18.32 -5.69 4.27
C LYS A 178 17.68 -7.05 4.46
N HIS A 179 17.22 -7.36 5.70
CA HIS A 179 16.54 -8.60 5.99
C HIS A 179 15.32 -8.84 5.10
N SER A 180 14.46 -7.82 4.93
CA SER A 180 13.26 -7.96 4.11
C SER A 180 13.56 -8.17 2.62
N LEU A 181 14.55 -7.47 2.07
CA LEU A 181 14.96 -7.61 0.67
C LEU A 181 15.54 -9.00 0.37
N VAL A 182 16.44 -9.49 1.23
CA VAL A 182 17.09 -10.79 1.08
C VAL A 182 16.08 -11.92 1.25
N ALA A 183 15.29 -11.88 2.34
CA ALA A 183 14.33 -12.95 2.65
C ALA A 183 13.23 -13.10 1.58
N THR A 184 12.84 -12.00 0.96
CA THR A 184 11.78 -12.02 -0.05
C THR A 184 12.31 -12.16 -1.48
N ARG A 185 13.61 -12.00 -1.70
CA ARG A 185 14.24 -12.04 -3.03
C ARG A 185 13.56 -11.09 -4.02
N ALA A 186 13.21 -9.90 -3.55
CA ALA A 186 12.56 -8.88 -4.38
C ALA A 186 13.41 -8.51 -5.59
N LYS A 187 12.77 -8.25 -6.75
CA LYS A 187 13.45 -7.89 -8.00
C LYS A 187 13.50 -6.39 -8.24
N ALA A 188 12.51 -5.68 -7.71
CA ALA A 188 12.43 -4.23 -7.78
C ALA A 188 12.10 -3.65 -6.41
N ILE A 189 12.50 -2.40 -6.18
CA ILE A 189 12.12 -1.63 -5.00
C ILE A 189 11.61 -0.26 -5.42
N PHE A 190 10.44 0.12 -4.90
CA PHE A 190 9.91 1.49 -4.94
C PHE A 190 10.17 2.17 -3.60
N LEU A 191 10.71 3.40 -3.62
CA LEU A 191 11.03 4.13 -2.39
C LEU A 191 10.95 5.64 -2.56
N ASP A 192 10.90 6.35 -1.43
CA ASP A 192 11.03 7.80 -1.42
C ASP A 192 12.49 8.24 -1.66
N PRO A 193 12.75 9.32 -2.43
CA PRO A 193 14.09 9.71 -2.87
C PRO A 193 15.11 9.93 -1.75
N HIS A 194 14.66 10.40 -0.58
CA HIS A 194 15.52 10.63 0.57
C HIS A 194 16.06 9.32 1.19
N LEU A 195 15.44 8.18 0.88
CA LEU A 195 15.85 6.85 1.35
C LEU A 195 16.86 6.15 0.42
N LEU A 196 17.18 6.71 -0.77
CA LEU A 196 18.16 6.13 -1.69
C LEU A 196 19.52 5.81 -1.03
N PRO A 197 20.10 6.68 -0.17
CA PRO A 197 21.35 6.38 0.49
C PRO A 197 21.30 5.15 1.40
N THR A 198 20.15 4.83 1.99
CA THR A 198 20.01 3.68 2.89
C THR A 198 20.09 2.34 2.17
N LEU A 199 20.04 2.32 0.83
CA LEU A 199 20.15 1.11 0.03
C LEU A 199 21.60 0.64 -0.17
N ILE A 200 22.61 1.52 -0.01
CA ILE A 200 23.99 1.22 -0.39
C ILE A 200 24.52 -0.03 0.32
N SER A 201 24.26 -0.19 1.61
CA SER A 201 24.72 -1.37 2.36
C SER A 201 23.80 -2.58 2.17
N PRO A 202 22.45 -2.50 2.30
CA PRO A 202 21.57 -3.63 2.08
C PRO A 202 21.75 -4.33 0.73
N LEU A 203 22.00 -3.58 -0.34
CA LEU A 203 22.18 -4.13 -1.68
C LEU A 203 23.48 -4.93 -1.89
N LYS A 204 24.42 -4.85 -0.93
CA LYS A 204 25.59 -5.75 -0.94
C LYS A 204 25.18 -7.22 -0.75
N GLU A 205 24.07 -7.47 -0.08
CA GLU A 205 23.53 -8.82 0.17
C GLU A 205 22.26 -9.11 -0.65
N ALA A 206 21.40 -8.13 -0.88
CA ALA A 206 20.17 -8.26 -1.64
C ALA A 206 20.40 -8.30 -3.16
N LYS A 207 21.12 -9.33 -3.64
CA LYS A 207 21.58 -9.48 -5.03
C LYS A 207 20.46 -9.69 -6.06
N ASP A 208 19.25 -10.02 -5.61
CA ASP A 208 18.09 -10.19 -6.49
C ASP A 208 17.50 -8.87 -6.98
N ILE A 209 17.74 -7.74 -6.30
CA ILE A 209 17.31 -6.41 -6.73
C ILE A 209 18.05 -6.01 -8.01
N LYS A 210 17.29 -5.65 -9.03
CA LYS A 210 17.78 -5.16 -10.32
C LYS A 210 17.31 -3.75 -10.64
N HIS A 211 16.12 -3.39 -10.15
CA HIS A 211 15.45 -2.14 -10.50
C HIS A 211 15.10 -1.35 -9.25
N ILE A 212 15.41 -0.06 -9.28
CA ILE A 212 15.05 0.90 -8.26
C ILE A 212 14.13 1.93 -8.90
N ILE A 213 12.95 2.12 -8.30
CA ILE A 213 11.97 3.11 -8.73
C ILE A 213 11.82 4.14 -7.60
N TRP A 214 12.12 5.40 -7.85
CA TRP A 214 11.93 6.43 -6.85
C TRP A 214 10.64 7.21 -7.06
N ASN A 215 10.01 7.62 -5.96
CA ASN A 215 8.76 8.36 -5.92
C ASN A 215 8.94 9.79 -6.43
N SER A 216 8.49 10.07 -7.66
CA SER A 216 8.62 11.37 -8.32
C SER A 216 7.67 12.47 -7.79
N GLN A 217 6.88 12.21 -6.75
CA GLN A 217 6.18 13.26 -6.01
C GLN A 217 7.11 14.11 -5.15
N ASN A 218 8.34 13.65 -4.92
CA ASN A 218 9.35 14.33 -4.14
C ASN A 218 10.61 14.56 -4.99
N ASP A 219 11.35 15.62 -4.68
CA ASP A 219 12.60 15.93 -5.36
C ASP A 219 13.69 14.89 -5.05
N VAL A 220 14.43 14.49 -6.06
CA VAL A 220 15.59 13.61 -5.92
C VAL A 220 16.90 14.41 -6.02
N LYS A 221 17.87 14.09 -5.17
CA LYS A 221 19.22 14.61 -5.30
C LYS A 221 20.01 13.71 -6.24
N GLN A 222 20.51 14.26 -7.35
CA GLN A 222 21.28 13.50 -8.34
C GLN A 222 22.49 12.80 -7.71
N ASP A 223 23.18 13.45 -6.78
CA ASP A 223 24.29 12.87 -6.02
C ASP A 223 23.95 11.55 -5.29
N ASN A 224 22.70 11.38 -4.83
CA ASN A 224 22.27 10.12 -4.23
C ASN A 224 22.14 8.99 -5.26
N ILE A 225 21.66 9.31 -6.45
CA ILE A 225 21.57 8.36 -7.58
C ILE A 225 23.00 7.97 -8.00
N ASP A 226 23.90 8.94 -8.19
CA ASP A 226 25.26 8.72 -8.65
C ASP A 226 26.07 7.87 -7.64
N LYS A 227 25.92 8.14 -6.34
CA LYS A 227 26.54 7.32 -5.28
C LYS A 227 26.04 5.88 -5.30
N LEU A 228 24.75 5.69 -5.50
CA LEU A 228 24.15 4.35 -5.53
C LEU A 228 24.60 3.56 -6.77
N LEU A 229 24.60 4.19 -7.94
CA LEU A 229 25.12 3.58 -9.19
C LEU A 229 26.61 3.29 -9.12
N LYS A 230 27.41 4.16 -8.48
CA LYS A 230 28.84 3.90 -8.25
C LYS A 230 29.06 2.67 -7.36
N ALA A 231 28.22 2.48 -6.33
CA ALA A 231 28.32 1.32 -5.43
C ALA A 231 27.76 0.04 -6.07
N HIS A 232 26.76 0.18 -6.94
CA HIS A 232 26.03 -0.93 -7.55
C HIS A 232 25.74 -0.67 -9.04
N PRO A 233 26.77 -0.77 -9.92
CA PRO A 233 26.66 -0.35 -11.33
C PRO A 233 25.75 -1.25 -12.20
N HIS A 234 25.30 -2.37 -11.66
CA HIS A 234 24.40 -3.31 -12.33
C HIS A 234 22.91 -2.93 -12.19
N LEU A 235 22.58 -1.94 -11.37
CA LEU A 235 21.20 -1.52 -11.12
C LEU A 235 20.69 -0.60 -12.22
N SER A 236 19.41 -0.71 -12.54
CA SER A 236 18.69 0.33 -13.28
C SER A 236 17.86 1.15 -12.30
N ILE A 237 17.93 2.47 -12.43
CA ILE A 237 17.24 3.42 -11.56
C ILE A 237 16.32 4.27 -12.43
N HIS A 238 15.05 4.33 -12.04
CA HIS A 238 14.00 5.07 -12.75
C HIS A 238 13.19 5.91 -11.77
N SER A 239 12.66 7.02 -12.24
CA SER A 239 11.56 7.69 -11.56
C SER A 239 10.26 6.91 -11.77
N PHE A 240 9.27 7.14 -10.93
CA PHE A 240 7.93 6.58 -11.13
C PHE A 240 7.34 7.01 -12.49
N GLU A 241 7.57 8.25 -12.91
CA GLU A 241 7.08 8.74 -14.21
C GLU A 241 7.79 8.08 -15.39
N GLU A 242 9.08 7.79 -15.29
CA GLU A 242 9.79 7.00 -16.32
C GLU A 242 9.24 5.58 -16.41
N LEU A 243 8.96 4.92 -15.28
CA LEU A 243 8.32 3.60 -15.25
C LEU A 243 6.92 3.67 -15.89
N ARG A 244 6.12 4.69 -15.54
CA ARG A 244 4.80 4.92 -16.13
C ARG A 244 4.87 5.07 -17.65
N LYS A 245 5.76 5.95 -18.12
CA LYS A 245 5.96 6.20 -19.55
C LYS A 245 6.43 4.94 -20.29
N LEU A 246 7.35 4.19 -19.68
CA LEU A 246 7.82 2.92 -20.24
C LEU A 246 6.65 1.94 -20.45
N GLY A 247 5.70 1.88 -19.52
CA GLY A 247 4.52 1.04 -19.66
C GLY A 247 3.47 1.61 -20.61
N GLU A 248 3.33 2.93 -20.70
CA GLU A 248 2.47 3.60 -21.70
C GLU A 248 2.92 3.32 -23.13
N GLU A 249 4.24 3.30 -23.36
CA GLU A 249 4.84 3.01 -24.66
C GLU A 249 4.86 1.50 -25.00
N ASN A 250 4.72 0.63 -24.00
CA ASN A 250 4.77 -0.83 -24.16
C ASN A 250 3.60 -1.50 -23.43
N PRO A 251 2.34 -1.24 -23.83
CA PRO A 251 1.17 -1.79 -23.14
C PRO A 251 1.14 -3.31 -23.24
N VAL A 252 0.67 -3.95 -22.17
CA VAL A 252 0.47 -5.40 -22.08
C VAL A 252 -0.88 -5.70 -21.43
N ASP A 253 -1.41 -6.87 -21.71
CA ASP A 253 -2.61 -7.37 -21.02
C ASP A 253 -2.32 -7.64 -19.54
N PHE A 254 -3.36 -7.59 -18.73
CA PHE A 254 -3.28 -8.01 -17.34
C PHE A 254 -2.91 -9.49 -17.24
N VAL A 255 -2.16 -9.84 -16.21
CA VAL A 255 -1.93 -11.21 -15.75
C VAL A 255 -2.67 -11.34 -14.41
N PRO A 256 -3.99 -11.66 -14.42
CA PRO A 256 -4.80 -11.62 -13.21
C PRO A 256 -4.33 -12.66 -12.19
N PRO A 257 -4.19 -12.28 -10.91
CA PRO A 257 -3.93 -13.24 -9.84
C PRO A 257 -5.18 -14.05 -9.52
N GLY A 258 -4.99 -15.25 -8.99
CA GLY A 258 -6.04 -16.01 -8.35
C GLY A 258 -6.25 -15.61 -6.88
N PRO A 259 -7.39 -15.95 -6.25
CA PRO A 259 -7.66 -15.62 -4.84
C PRO A 259 -6.68 -16.28 -3.87
N GLU A 260 -6.10 -17.43 -4.23
CA GLU A 260 -5.09 -18.15 -3.44
C GLU A 260 -3.66 -17.65 -3.66
N ASP A 261 -3.43 -16.81 -4.67
CA ASP A 261 -2.12 -16.26 -4.96
C ASP A 261 -1.71 -15.27 -3.87
N LEU A 262 -0.40 -15.14 -3.66
CA LEU A 262 0.19 -14.19 -2.74
C LEU A 262 -0.08 -12.75 -3.22
N CYS A 263 -0.75 -11.96 -2.38
CA CYS A 263 -1.01 -10.54 -2.66
C CYS A 263 0.14 -9.68 -2.15
N CYS A 264 0.52 -9.88 -0.89
CA CYS A 264 1.58 -9.09 -0.26
C CYS A 264 2.28 -9.85 0.86
N ILE A 265 3.48 -9.39 1.20
CA ILE A 265 4.20 -9.75 2.42
C ILE A 265 4.35 -8.49 3.27
N MET A 266 3.69 -8.45 4.41
CA MET A 266 3.75 -7.30 5.33
C MET A 266 4.69 -7.61 6.50
N TYR A 267 5.71 -6.77 6.66
CA TYR A 267 6.62 -6.89 7.79
C TYR A 267 6.03 -6.25 9.05
N THR A 268 6.10 -7.00 10.15
CA THR A 268 5.68 -6.53 11.47
C THR A 268 6.89 -6.43 12.39
N SER A 269 6.89 -5.43 13.29
CA SER A 269 7.84 -5.35 14.39
C SER A 269 7.56 -6.51 15.35
N GLY A 270 8.40 -7.54 15.37
CA GLY A 270 8.31 -8.60 16.37
C GLY A 270 8.57 -8.02 17.77
N SER A 271 7.84 -8.48 18.78
CA SER A 271 8.13 -8.16 20.19
C SER A 271 9.51 -8.68 20.64
N THR A 272 10.04 -9.68 19.93
CA THR A 272 11.36 -10.28 20.16
C THR A 272 11.98 -10.70 18.82
N GLY A 273 13.19 -10.16 18.53
CA GLY A 273 13.97 -10.55 17.36
C GLY A 273 13.70 -9.75 16.08
N PRO A 274 14.22 -10.18 14.93
CA PRO A 274 14.11 -9.47 13.66
C PRO A 274 12.66 -9.38 13.20
N PRO A 275 12.33 -8.37 12.35
CA PRO A 275 11.00 -8.23 11.77
C PRO A 275 10.54 -9.50 11.04
N LYS A 276 9.24 -9.81 11.16
CA LYS A 276 8.65 -11.00 10.53
C LYS A 276 7.79 -10.61 9.33
N GLY A 277 8.04 -11.25 8.18
CA GLY A 277 7.22 -11.10 6.98
C GLY A 277 5.99 -12.00 7.05
N VAL A 278 4.80 -11.41 7.03
CA VAL A 278 3.51 -12.13 7.04
C VAL A 278 2.98 -12.22 5.61
N PRO A 279 2.91 -13.42 5.01
CA PRO A 279 2.34 -13.59 3.68
C PRO A 279 0.81 -13.49 3.73
N ILE A 280 0.23 -12.68 2.86
CA ILE A 280 -1.21 -12.43 2.79
C ILE A 280 -1.69 -12.71 1.37
N LYS A 281 -2.69 -13.57 1.22
CA LYS A 281 -3.30 -13.93 -0.06
C LYS A 281 -4.34 -12.90 -0.50
N HIS A 282 -4.65 -12.83 -1.80
CA HIS A 282 -5.67 -11.93 -2.34
C HIS A 282 -7.01 -12.12 -1.65
N LYS A 283 -7.47 -13.38 -1.44
CA LYS A 283 -8.73 -13.67 -0.73
C LYS A 283 -8.78 -13.08 0.68
N ALA A 284 -7.64 -13.04 1.39
CA ALA A 284 -7.61 -12.52 2.75
C ALA A 284 -7.77 -10.98 2.77
N VAL A 285 -7.18 -10.28 1.79
CA VAL A 285 -7.36 -8.83 1.62
C VAL A 285 -8.82 -8.52 1.27
N VAL A 286 -9.40 -9.26 0.33
CA VAL A 286 -10.81 -9.11 -0.07
C VAL A 286 -11.74 -9.38 1.10
N ALA A 287 -11.52 -10.45 1.87
CA ALA A 287 -12.33 -10.79 3.04
C ALA A 287 -12.26 -9.68 4.12
N ALA A 288 -11.07 -9.13 4.39
CA ALA A 288 -10.90 -8.02 5.32
C ALA A 288 -11.65 -6.77 4.86
N GLY A 289 -11.56 -6.41 3.57
CA GLY A 289 -12.32 -5.32 2.97
C GLY A 289 -13.84 -5.57 3.03
N THR A 290 -14.28 -6.80 2.78
CA THR A 290 -15.70 -7.20 2.83
C THR A 290 -16.25 -7.11 4.25
N SER A 291 -15.52 -7.51 5.26
CA SER A 291 -15.95 -7.41 6.66
C SER A 291 -16.19 -5.95 7.08
N SER A 292 -15.40 -5.03 6.56
CA SER A 292 -15.64 -3.59 6.73
C SER A 292 -16.83 -3.07 5.94
N ALA A 293 -17.06 -3.60 4.74
CA ALA A 293 -18.16 -3.21 3.85
C ALA A 293 -19.51 -3.85 4.22
N SER A 294 -19.50 -5.04 4.80
CA SER A 294 -20.70 -5.72 5.33
C SER A 294 -21.10 -5.22 6.73
N SER A 295 -20.27 -4.38 7.35
CA SER A 295 -20.75 -3.53 8.43
C SER A 295 -21.92 -2.70 7.90
N PRO A 296 -22.98 -2.44 8.71
CA PRO A 296 -24.11 -1.58 8.33
C PRO A 296 -23.72 -0.21 7.79
N LEU A 297 -22.46 0.20 8.01
CA LEU A 297 -21.84 1.43 7.46
C LEU A 297 -21.78 1.44 5.92
N PHE A 298 -21.79 0.27 5.24
CA PHE A 298 -21.53 0.17 3.79
C PHE A 298 -22.61 -0.62 3.02
N SER A 299 -23.57 -1.26 3.72
CA SER A 299 -24.64 -2.01 3.07
C SER A 299 -25.79 -1.09 2.62
N ASN A 300 -26.14 -1.18 1.36
CA ASN A 300 -27.23 -0.49 0.65
C ASN A 300 -26.91 0.90 0.09
N ASN A 301 -26.11 0.92 -0.95
CA ASN A 301 -26.25 1.93 -1.98
C ASN A 301 -27.00 1.33 -3.18
N LYS A 302 -28.27 1.67 -3.31
CA LYS A 302 -28.92 1.71 -4.63
C LYS A 302 -28.31 2.92 -5.34
N TYR A 303 -27.49 2.70 -6.35
CA TYR A 303 -27.10 3.68 -7.37
C TYR A 303 -27.91 3.44 -8.63
#